data_2afde80582457c68779eb0d0cc0a0a35
#
_entry.id   2afde80582457c68779eb0d0cc0a0a35
#
_cell.length_a   1.000
_cell.length_b   1.000
_cell.length_c   1.000
_cell.angle_alpha   90.00
_cell.angle_beta   90.00
_cell.angle_gamma   90.00
#
_symmetry.space_group_name_H-M   'P 1'
#
loop_
_entity.id
_entity.type
_entity.pdbx_description
1 polymer ?
#
loop_
_entity_poly.entity_id
_entity_poly.type
_entity_poly.pdbx_seq_one_letter_code
_entity_poly.pdbx_strand_id
1 'polypeptide(L)'
;EKQEWFFSIVDVCAVLTDQDDYDLAKNYWKVLKHRLIKEGNESVTKCNQLKLTSPKDGKRYATDVADMALMFRIIESIPSKKAEPFKVWMATVAAERINQMIDPERSIDQAMADYRRLGYSESWITRRIKTIEIRKGLTDEWKRGGITKEIDFAMLTDLMSKTWSGLTTREYKKHKGLTKESLRDNMTNMELLLNALAEETATEISKERNPQGLTENARIAKEGADVAKAAREDVEKRLGRSVVSSEKAIDYIQSPEELPFEKPDEQ
;
A
#
# COMPACT_ATOMS: atom_id res chain seq x y z
N GLU A 1 -9.61 11.52 -0.94
CA GLU A 1 -9.34 11.54 -2.39
C GLU A 1 -8.30 10.46 -2.68
N LYS A 2 -8.66 9.49 -3.54
CA LYS A 2 -7.72 8.48 -4.03
C LYS A 2 -6.70 9.20 -4.92
N GLN A 3 -5.43 9.17 -4.54
CA GLN A 3 -4.35 9.66 -5.40
C GLN A 3 -4.04 8.56 -6.41
N GLU A 4 -4.45 8.77 -7.65
CA GLU A 4 -4.16 7.90 -8.77
C GLU A 4 -3.00 8.49 -9.58
N TRP A 5 -2.08 7.62 -10.01
CA TRP A 5 -0.98 8.00 -10.89
C TRP A 5 -1.47 7.98 -12.33
N PHE A 6 -1.18 9.05 -13.06
CA PHE A 6 -1.42 9.15 -14.49
C PHE A 6 -0.11 9.36 -15.22
N PHE A 7 0.05 8.66 -16.31
CA PHE A 7 1.26 8.68 -17.15
C PHE A 7 0.93 9.27 -18.51
N SER A 8 1.84 10.10 -19.06
CA SER A 8 1.71 10.60 -20.43
C SER A 8 1.93 9.46 -21.42
N ILE A 9 0.93 9.18 -22.23
CA ILE A 9 0.99 8.08 -23.21
C ILE A 9 2.02 8.38 -24.30
N VAL A 10 2.10 9.64 -24.74
CA VAL A 10 3.05 10.05 -25.78
C VAL A 10 4.49 9.88 -25.31
N ASP A 11 4.79 10.23 -24.05
CA ASP A 11 6.15 10.10 -23.50
C ASP A 11 6.56 8.62 -23.38
N VAL A 12 5.65 7.76 -22.95
CA VAL A 12 5.89 6.31 -22.91
C VAL A 12 6.09 5.74 -24.31
N CYS A 13 5.28 6.17 -25.31
CA CYS A 13 5.49 5.78 -26.70
C CYS A 13 6.86 6.23 -27.21
N ALA A 14 7.27 7.48 -26.93
CA ALA A 14 8.57 8.00 -27.33
C ALA A 14 9.72 7.13 -26.81
N VAL A 15 9.72 6.83 -25.50
CA VAL A 15 10.75 6.00 -24.87
C VAL A 15 10.78 4.58 -25.44
N LEU A 16 9.61 3.95 -25.59
CA LEU A 16 9.54 2.55 -26.02
C LEU A 16 9.77 2.36 -27.52
N THR A 17 9.55 3.37 -28.34
CA THR A 17 9.81 3.30 -29.79
C THR A 17 11.10 4.00 -30.22
N ASP A 18 11.90 4.48 -29.25
CA ASP A 18 13.18 5.13 -29.49
C ASP A 18 13.06 6.38 -30.39
N GLN A 19 12.04 7.18 -30.11
CA GLN A 19 11.77 8.40 -30.87
C GLN A 19 12.13 9.63 -30.06
N ASP A 20 13.15 10.34 -30.47
CA ASP A 20 13.58 11.62 -29.88
C ASP A 20 12.65 12.77 -30.28
N ASP A 21 11.97 12.64 -31.44
CA ASP A 21 11.02 13.64 -31.92
C ASP A 21 9.61 13.40 -31.32
N TYR A 22 9.17 14.38 -30.55
CA TYR A 22 7.85 14.35 -29.89
C TYR A 22 6.68 14.30 -30.88
N ASP A 23 6.80 14.92 -32.07
CA ASP A 23 5.73 14.89 -33.06
C ASP A 23 5.64 13.52 -33.73
N LEU A 24 6.74 12.81 -33.89
CA LEU A 24 6.73 11.40 -34.32
C LEU A 24 6.09 10.51 -33.29
N ALA A 25 6.40 10.68 -32.00
CA ALA A 25 5.78 9.93 -30.91
C ALA A 25 4.27 10.19 -30.82
N LYS A 26 3.82 11.43 -31.02
CA LYS A 26 2.40 11.80 -31.13
C LYS A 26 1.69 11.09 -32.29
N ASN A 27 2.33 11.08 -33.47
CA ASN A 27 1.78 10.40 -34.63
C ASN A 27 1.71 8.88 -34.39
N TYR A 28 2.75 8.29 -33.78
CA TYR A 28 2.74 6.89 -33.40
C TYR A 28 1.55 6.57 -32.47
N TRP A 29 1.35 7.36 -31.41
CA TRP A 29 0.20 7.21 -30.51
C TRP A 29 -1.12 7.30 -31.25
N LYS A 30 -1.30 8.26 -32.13
CA LYS A 30 -2.52 8.42 -32.94
C LYS A 30 -2.84 7.16 -33.74
N VAL A 31 -1.84 6.59 -34.41
CA VAL A 31 -1.98 5.37 -35.21
C VAL A 31 -2.28 4.17 -34.32
N LEU A 32 -1.54 4.02 -33.22
CA LEU A 32 -1.75 2.94 -32.25
C LEU A 32 -3.14 3.01 -31.64
N LYS A 33 -3.59 4.18 -31.19
CA LYS A 33 -4.92 4.42 -30.65
C LYS A 33 -6.02 3.99 -31.62
N HIS A 34 -5.89 4.38 -32.89
CA HIS A 34 -6.84 4.01 -33.94
C HIS A 34 -6.89 2.50 -34.17
N ARG A 35 -5.73 1.83 -34.20
CA ARG A 35 -5.64 0.37 -34.30
C ARG A 35 -6.31 -0.33 -33.13
N LEU A 36 -6.02 0.08 -31.90
CA LEU A 36 -6.60 -0.51 -30.68
C LEU A 36 -8.13 -0.36 -30.62
N ILE A 37 -8.66 0.79 -31.04
CA ILE A 37 -10.11 1.00 -31.15
C ILE A 37 -10.71 0.03 -32.17
N LYS A 38 -10.07 -0.14 -33.33
CA LYS A 38 -10.53 -1.04 -34.39
C LYS A 38 -10.49 -2.52 -33.94
N GLU A 39 -9.55 -2.88 -33.07
CA GLU A 39 -9.43 -4.21 -32.45
C GLU A 39 -10.43 -4.44 -31.32
N GLY A 40 -11.34 -3.48 -31.04
CA GLY A 40 -12.36 -3.60 -30.01
C GLY A 40 -11.88 -3.23 -28.59
N ASN A 41 -10.71 -2.59 -28.46
CA ASN A 41 -10.23 -2.12 -27.17
C ASN A 41 -10.89 -0.79 -26.79
N GLU A 42 -12.08 -0.86 -26.20
CA GLU A 42 -12.83 0.32 -25.75
C GLU A 42 -12.13 1.09 -24.62
N SER A 43 -11.23 0.46 -23.87
CA SER A 43 -10.52 1.12 -22.76
C SER A 43 -9.68 2.31 -23.26
N VAL A 44 -9.17 2.24 -24.49
CA VAL A 44 -8.36 3.31 -25.10
C VAL A 44 -9.19 4.55 -25.45
N THR A 45 -10.51 4.41 -25.64
CA THR A 45 -11.41 5.55 -25.87
C THR A 45 -11.62 6.38 -24.60
N LYS A 46 -11.37 5.79 -23.44
CA LYS A 46 -11.51 6.40 -22.10
C LYS A 46 -10.23 7.06 -21.58
N CYS A 47 -9.23 7.31 -22.47
CA CYS A 47 -8.04 8.07 -22.07
C CYS A 47 -8.44 9.43 -21.49
N ASN A 48 -7.96 9.74 -20.32
CA ASN A 48 -8.13 11.07 -19.73
C ASN A 48 -7.21 12.07 -20.43
N GLN A 49 -7.60 13.33 -20.45
CA GLN A 49 -6.75 14.41 -20.89
C GLN A 49 -6.39 15.32 -19.73
N LEU A 50 -5.10 15.49 -19.48
CA LEU A 50 -4.56 16.41 -18.50
C LEU A 50 -3.73 17.49 -19.17
N LYS A 51 -3.74 18.70 -18.61
CA LYS A 51 -2.82 19.77 -19.03
C LYS A 51 -1.48 19.55 -18.37
N LEU A 52 -0.54 19.00 -19.11
CA LEU A 52 0.85 18.80 -18.65
C LEU A 52 1.74 19.93 -19.15
N THR A 53 2.75 20.26 -18.35
CA THR A 53 3.74 21.29 -18.73
C THR A 53 4.78 20.67 -19.64
N SER A 54 4.96 21.24 -20.84
CA SER A 54 5.99 20.83 -21.79
C SER A 54 7.39 21.25 -21.29
N PRO A 55 8.36 20.33 -21.25
CA PRO A 55 9.74 20.68 -20.90
C PRO A 55 10.42 21.55 -21.96
N LYS A 56 9.89 21.60 -23.19
CA LYS A 56 10.48 22.32 -24.32
C LYS A 56 10.26 23.83 -24.25
N ASP A 57 9.09 24.27 -23.78
CA ASP A 57 8.68 25.69 -23.82
C ASP A 57 7.97 26.17 -22.54
N GLY A 58 7.82 25.31 -21.54
CA GLY A 58 7.16 25.63 -20.26
C GLY A 58 5.65 25.83 -20.35
N LYS A 59 5.05 25.69 -21.54
CA LYS A 59 3.60 25.86 -21.72
C LYS A 59 2.84 24.57 -21.39
N ARG A 60 1.55 24.75 -21.06
CA ARG A 60 0.68 23.61 -20.71
C ARG A 60 -0.16 23.17 -21.91
N TYR A 61 -0.03 21.90 -22.27
CA TYR A 61 -0.77 21.28 -23.37
C TYR A 61 -1.68 20.17 -22.88
N ALA A 62 -2.86 20.03 -23.52
CA ALA A 62 -3.73 18.89 -23.30
C ALA A 62 -3.02 17.64 -23.84
N THR A 63 -2.77 16.67 -22.95
CA THR A 63 -2.01 15.45 -23.24
C THR A 63 -2.85 14.24 -22.83
N ASP A 64 -2.93 13.24 -23.70
CA ASP A 64 -3.58 11.98 -23.39
C ASP A 64 -2.76 11.26 -22.29
N VAL A 65 -3.45 10.90 -21.21
CA VAL A 65 -2.86 10.20 -20.07
C VAL A 65 -3.61 8.93 -19.78
N ALA A 66 -2.94 7.96 -19.21
CA ALA A 66 -3.50 6.70 -18.78
C ALA A 66 -3.17 6.43 -17.30
N ASP A 67 -4.08 5.77 -16.59
CA ASP A 67 -3.78 5.11 -15.34
C ASP A 67 -2.83 3.91 -15.55
N MET A 68 -2.41 3.26 -14.48
CA MET A 68 -1.49 2.13 -14.54
C MET A 68 -2.02 0.97 -15.40
N ALA A 69 -3.30 0.62 -15.24
CA ALA A 69 -3.88 -0.53 -15.93
C ALA A 69 -3.98 -0.31 -17.44
N LEU A 70 -4.45 0.86 -17.85
CA LEU A 70 -4.51 1.24 -19.25
C LEU A 70 -3.10 1.40 -19.86
N MET A 71 -2.15 1.94 -19.09
CA MET A 71 -0.76 2.06 -19.54
C MET A 71 -0.14 0.69 -19.82
N PHE A 72 -0.31 -0.29 -18.96
CA PHE A 72 0.16 -1.66 -19.18
C PHE A 72 -0.45 -2.26 -20.46
N ARG A 73 -1.74 -2.06 -20.67
CA ARG A 73 -2.42 -2.53 -21.88
C ARG A 73 -1.89 -1.87 -23.17
N ILE A 74 -1.54 -0.57 -23.10
CA ILE A 74 -0.92 0.16 -24.22
C ILE A 74 0.48 -0.39 -24.49
N ILE A 75 1.32 -0.55 -23.47
CA ILE A 75 2.70 -1.05 -23.60
C ILE A 75 2.71 -2.44 -24.23
N GLU A 76 1.81 -3.33 -23.82
CA GLU A 76 1.66 -4.68 -24.41
C GLU A 76 1.43 -4.62 -25.92
N SER A 77 0.74 -3.59 -26.40
CA SER A 77 0.39 -3.40 -27.80
C SER A 77 1.49 -2.74 -28.65
N ILE A 78 2.59 -2.29 -28.03
CA ILE A 78 3.72 -1.66 -28.74
C ILE A 78 4.70 -2.75 -29.21
N PRO A 79 4.88 -2.98 -30.54
CA PRO A 79 5.82 -3.96 -31.06
C PRO A 79 7.25 -3.36 -31.11
N SER A 80 7.90 -3.29 -29.96
CA SER A 80 9.23 -2.71 -29.83
C SER A 80 10.14 -3.60 -28.98
N LYS A 81 11.42 -3.70 -29.34
CA LYS A 81 12.44 -4.41 -28.56
C LYS A 81 12.60 -3.81 -27.15
N LYS A 82 12.41 -2.48 -27.01
CA LYS A 82 12.46 -1.79 -25.70
C LYS A 82 11.25 -2.11 -24.82
N ALA A 83 10.11 -2.45 -25.41
CA ALA A 83 8.91 -2.86 -24.67
C ALA A 83 8.99 -4.33 -24.19
N GLU A 84 9.81 -5.15 -24.83
CA GLU A 84 9.85 -6.60 -24.59
C GLU A 84 10.23 -6.97 -23.14
N PRO A 85 11.27 -6.42 -22.51
CA PRO A 85 11.58 -6.71 -21.11
C PRO A 85 10.42 -6.39 -20.17
N PHE A 86 9.68 -5.34 -20.47
CA PHE A 86 8.51 -4.95 -19.67
C PHE A 86 7.34 -5.92 -19.85
N LYS A 87 7.11 -6.42 -21.07
CA LYS A 87 6.08 -7.45 -21.35
C LYS A 87 6.40 -8.76 -20.66
N VAL A 88 7.67 -9.19 -20.68
CA VAL A 88 8.13 -10.37 -19.95
C VAL A 88 7.89 -10.20 -18.45
N TRP A 89 8.25 -9.05 -17.90
CA TRP A 89 7.99 -8.73 -16.49
C TRP A 89 6.50 -8.79 -16.15
N MET A 90 5.61 -8.19 -16.96
CA MET A 90 4.16 -8.27 -16.75
C MET A 90 3.65 -9.71 -16.78
N ALA A 91 4.12 -10.52 -17.73
CA ALA A 91 3.75 -11.93 -17.82
C ALA A 91 4.20 -12.71 -16.57
N THR A 92 5.40 -12.44 -16.07
CA THR A 92 5.91 -13.04 -14.82
C THR A 92 5.06 -12.65 -13.63
N VAL A 93 4.74 -11.37 -13.46
CA VAL A 93 3.87 -10.88 -12.37
C VAL A 93 2.48 -11.49 -12.45
N ALA A 94 1.90 -11.61 -13.65
CA ALA A 94 0.60 -12.24 -13.84
C ALA A 94 0.61 -13.74 -13.49
N ALA A 95 1.64 -14.47 -13.95
CA ALA A 95 1.84 -15.87 -13.62
C ALA A 95 2.01 -16.09 -12.11
N GLU A 96 2.84 -15.26 -11.45
CA GLU A 96 3.03 -15.35 -10.02
C GLU A 96 1.73 -15.06 -9.26
N ARG A 97 0.92 -14.10 -9.71
CA ARG A 97 -0.39 -13.84 -9.11
C ARG A 97 -1.33 -15.04 -9.21
N ILE A 98 -1.32 -15.75 -10.33
CA ILE A 98 -2.09 -17.00 -10.50
C ILE A 98 -1.57 -18.07 -9.53
N ASN A 99 -0.25 -18.24 -9.41
CA ASN A 99 0.36 -19.18 -8.47
C ASN A 99 -0.04 -18.86 -7.01
N GLN A 100 -0.07 -17.60 -6.63
CA GLN A 100 -0.53 -17.15 -5.30
C GLN A 100 -2.02 -17.40 -5.06
N MET A 101 -2.84 -17.43 -6.12
CA MET A 101 -4.26 -17.81 -5.99
C MET A 101 -4.45 -19.32 -5.80
N ILE A 102 -3.56 -20.14 -6.35
CA ILE A 102 -3.54 -21.60 -6.19
C ILE A 102 -2.96 -21.97 -4.82
N ASP A 103 -1.90 -21.29 -4.41
CA ASP A 103 -1.17 -21.49 -3.15
C ASP A 103 -1.08 -20.17 -2.40
N PRO A 104 -2.01 -19.88 -1.47
CA PRO A 104 -2.05 -18.61 -0.73
C PRO A 104 -0.83 -18.35 0.16
N GLU A 105 -0.07 -19.38 0.58
CA GLU A 105 1.15 -19.21 1.39
C GLU A 105 2.20 -18.40 0.64
N ARG A 106 2.28 -18.53 -0.67
CA ARG A 106 3.16 -17.70 -1.52
C ARG A 106 2.92 -16.20 -1.39
N SER A 107 1.69 -15.78 -1.11
CA SER A 107 1.40 -14.37 -0.87
C SER A 107 2.01 -13.86 0.44
N ILE A 108 2.09 -14.74 1.44
CA ILE A 108 2.73 -14.43 2.73
C ILE A 108 4.26 -14.38 2.53
N ASP A 109 4.82 -15.35 1.84
CA ASP A 109 6.24 -15.39 1.52
C ASP A 109 6.67 -14.16 0.70
N GLN A 110 5.88 -13.78 -0.28
CA GLN A 110 6.12 -12.56 -1.07
C GLN A 110 6.08 -11.31 -0.19
N ALA A 111 5.10 -11.19 0.70
CA ALA A 111 5.01 -10.07 1.63
C ALA A 111 6.23 -10.00 2.56
N MET A 112 6.70 -11.15 3.05
CA MET A 112 7.92 -11.24 3.86
C MET A 112 9.16 -10.83 3.05
N ALA A 113 9.28 -11.28 1.79
CA ALA A 113 10.37 -10.91 0.89
C ALA A 113 10.36 -9.40 0.59
N ASP A 114 9.17 -8.79 0.36
CA ASP A 114 9.05 -7.36 0.15
C ASP A 114 9.48 -6.55 1.38
N TYR A 115 9.12 -6.96 2.60
CA TYR A 115 9.60 -6.32 3.82
C TYR A 115 11.12 -6.47 4.00
N ARG A 116 11.71 -7.65 3.66
CA ARG A 116 13.18 -7.83 3.66
C ARG A 116 13.86 -6.86 2.70
N ARG A 117 13.34 -6.76 1.48
CA ARG A 117 13.86 -5.81 0.46
C ARG A 117 13.78 -4.36 0.92
N LEU A 118 12.76 -4.00 1.70
CA LEU A 118 12.64 -2.70 2.34
C LEU A 118 13.57 -2.54 3.56
N GLY A 119 14.29 -3.60 3.95
CA GLY A 119 15.29 -3.56 5.02
C GLY A 119 14.77 -3.89 6.42
N TYR A 120 13.54 -4.35 6.60
CA TYR A 120 13.02 -4.72 7.91
C TYR A 120 13.65 -5.99 8.46
N SER A 121 13.91 -6.03 9.78
CA SER A 121 14.48 -7.23 10.43
C SER A 121 13.48 -8.39 10.47
N GLU A 122 13.99 -9.64 10.46
CA GLU A 122 13.15 -10.85 10.52
C GLU A 122 12.23 -10.86 11.74
N SER A 123 12.71 -10.40 12.90
CA SER A 123 11.89 -10.31 14.11
C SER A 123 10.74 -9.32 13.98
N TRP A 124 10.97 -8.21 13.29
CA TRP A 124 9.92 -7.23 13.01
C TRP A 124 8.92 -7.78 11.96
N ILE A 125 9.42 -8.41 10.89
CA ILE A 125 8.59 -8.99 9.82
C ILE A 125 7.64 -10.04 10.39
N THR A 126 8.15 -10.99 11.16
CA THR A 126 7.34 -12.04 11.80
C THR A 126 6.24 -11.43 12.67
N ARG A 127 6.58 -10.41 13.47
CA ARG A 127 5.62 -9.70 14.31
C ARG A 127 4.59 -8.94 13.48
N ARG A 128 5.02 -8.28 12.42
CA ARG A 128 4.13 -7.53 11.54
C ARG A 128 3.11 -8.43 10.85
N ILE A 129 3.51 -9.58 10.34
CA ILE A 129 2.60 -10.57 9.74
C ILE A 129 1.56 -11.02 10.77
N LYS A 130 1.99 -11.34 12.01
CA LYS A 130 1.06 -11.72 13.08
C LYS A 130 0.06 -10.60 13.43
N THR A 131 0.48 -9.35 13.44
CA THR A 131 -0.42 -8.22 13.70
C THR A 131 -1.42 -7.97 12.56
N ILE A 132 -1.11 -8.39 11.33
CA ILE A 132 -2.07 -8.36 10.22
C ILE A 132 -3.20 -9.36 10.46
N GLU A 133 -2.87 -10.58 10.90
CA GLU A 133 -3.84 -11.61 11.25
C GLU A 133 -4.78 -11.14 12.39
N ILE A 134 -4.21 -10.65 13.49
CA ILE A 134 -4.95 -10.11 14.64
C ILE A 134 -5.90 -9.00 14.17
N ARG A 135 -5.42 -8.05 13.38
CA ARG A 135 -6.26 -6.97 12.85
C ARG A 135 -7.39 -7.48 11.98
N LYS A 136 -7.14 -8.49 11.16
CA LYS A 136 -8.17 -9.12 10.34
C LYS A 136 -9.24 -9.75 11.21
N GLY A 137 -8.85 -10.49 12.25
CA GLY A 137 -9.77 -11.09 13.23
C GLY A 137 -10.70 -10.05 13.87
N LEU A 138 -10.16 -8.94 14.38
CA LEU A 138 -10.96 -7.83 14.92
C LEU A 138 -11.91 -7.23 13.88
N THR A 139 -11.45 -7.03 12.66
CA THR A 139 -12.27 -6.47 11.59
C THR A 139 -13.44 -7.39 11.24
N ASP A 140 -13.22 -8.70 11.25
CA ASP A 140 -14.27 -9.70 10.99
C ASP A 140 -15.27 -9.77 12.16
N GLU A 141 -14.82 -9.61 13.41
CA GLU A 141 -15.70 -9.45 14.57
C GLU A 141 -16.57 -8.19 14.46
N TRP A 142 -16.03 -7.07 14.06
CA TRP A 142 -16.81 -5.85 13.82
C TRP A 142 -17.88 -6.04 12.72
N LYS A 143 -17.53 -6.74 11.62
CA LYS A 143 -18.51 -7.10 10.58
C LYS A 143 -19.61 -8.00 11.15
N ARG A 144 -19.24 -9.01 11.93
CA ARG A 144 -20.19 -9.89 12.63
C ARG A 144 -21.12 -9.08 13.55
N GLY A 145 -20.59 -8.08 14.24
CA GLY A 145 -21.31 -7.12 15.06
C GLY A 145 -22.11 -6.06 14.27
N GLY A 146 -22.27 -6.21 12.95
CA GLY A 146 -23.10 -5.34 12.11
C GLY A 146 -22.43 -4.07 11.61
N ILE A 147 -21.11 -3.94 11.73
CA ILE A 147 -20.36 -2.81 11.15
C ILE A 147 -20.16 -3.05 9.65
N THR A 148 -20.70 -2.16 8.82
CA THR A 148 -20.66 -2.28 7.36
C THR A 148 -20.05 -1.07 6.65
N LYS A 149 -20.05 0.10 7.28
CA LYS A 149 -19.59 1.36 6.68
C LYS A 149 -18.11 1.58 6.95
N GLU A 150 -17.35 1.95 5.93
CA GLU A 150 -15.92 2.27 6.06
C GLU A 150 -15.63 3.33 7.14
N ILE A 151 -16.51 4.32 7.28
CA ILE A 151 -16.36 5.36 8.29
C ILE A 151 -16.43 4.81 9.72
N ASP A 152 -17.27 3.81 9.98
CA ASP A 152 -17.43 3.21 11.29
C ASP A 152 -16.17 2.40 11.66
N PHE A 153 -15.57 1.66 10.71
CA PHE A 153 -14.27 1.01 10.91
C PHE A 153 -13.16 2.01 11.22
N ALA A 154 -13.15 3.15 10.54
CA ALA A 154 -12.18 4.21 10.79
C ALA A 154 -12.36 4.81 12.19
N MET A 155 -13.61 5.08 12.61
CA MET A 155 -13.93 5.60 13.94
C MET A 155 -13.50 4.64 15.05
N LEU A 156 -13.81 3.35 14.92
CA LEU A 156 -13.39 2.33 15.90
C LEU A 156 -11.86 2.22 15.98
N THR A 157 -11.19 2.28 14.84
CA THR A 157 -9.73 2.26 14.77
C THR A 157 -9.11 3.48 15.46
N ASP A 158 -9.65 4.66 15.20
CA ASP A 158 -9.18 5.91 15.83
C ASP A 158 -9.45 5.92 17.33
N LEU A 159 -10.61 5.41 17.77
CA LEU A 159 -10.93 5.26 19.16
C LEU A 159 -9.91 4.37 19.89
N MET A 160 -9.60 3.21 19.32
CA MET A 160 -8.60 2.30 19.89
C MET A 160 -7.22 2.96 19.93
N SER A 161 -6.78 3.54 18.81
CA SER A 161 -5.49 4.23 18.73
C SER A 161 -5.38 5.31 19.80
N LYS A 162 -6.37 6.20 19.89
CA LYS A 162 -6.40 7.29 20.87
C LYS A 162 -6.41 6.78 22.31
N THR A 163 -7.13 5.68 22.57
CA THR A 163 -7.25 5.13 23.93
C THR A 163 -5.91 4.56 24.41
N TRP A 164 -5.25 3.69 23.62
CA TRP A 164 -4.02 3.05 24.09
C TRP A 164 -2.78 3.92 23.92
N SER A 165 -2.67 4.71 22.83
CA SER A 165 -1.47 5.51 22.55
C SER A 165 -1.57 6.97 22.99
N GLY A 166 -2.79 7.48 23.22
CA GLY A 166 -3.07 8.89 23.44
C GLY A 166 -3.25 9.69 22.16
N LEU A 167 -3.01 9.12 20.98
CA LEU A 167 -3.03 9.78 19.68
C LEU A 167 -4.05 9.11 18.74
N THR A 168 -4.84 9.90 18.03
CA THR A 168 -5.61 9.41 16.88
C THR A 168 -4.64 8.91 15.80
N THR A 169 -5.10 8.08 14.88
CA THR A 169 -4.27 7.59 13.76
C THR A 169 -3.61 8.74 12.98
N ARG A 170 -4.32 9.84 12.79
CA ARG A 170 -3.81 11.04 12.10
C ARG A 170 -2.72 11.75 12.91
N GLU A 171 -2.95 11.95 14.20
CA GLU A 171 -1.96 12.57 15.10
C GLU A 171 -0.72 11.70 15.24
N TYR A 172 -0.88 10.37 15.29
CA TYR A 172 0.22 9.44 15.37
C TYR A 172 1.06 9.43 14.09
N LYS A 173 0.42 9.44 12.91
CA LYS A 173 1.14 9.64 11.65
C LYS A 173 1.96 10.93 11.67
N LYS A 174 1.35 12.03 12.10
CA LYS A 174 2.06 13.33 12.22
C LYS A 174 3.22 13.25 13.21
N HIS A 175 3.03 12.59 14.35
CA HIS A 175 4.08 12.40 15.37
C HIS A 175 5.29 11.64 14.82
N LYS A 176 5.04 10.64 13.94
CA LYS A 176 6.10 9.88 13.25
C LYS A 176 6.60 10.56 11.95
N GLY A 177 6.13 11.75 11.60
CA GLY A 177 6.52 12.42 10.35
C GLY A 177 6.08 11.69 9.09
N LEU A 178 4.96 10.95 9.15
CA LEU A 178 4.40 10.22 8.04
C LEU A 178 3.35 11.06 7.29
N THR A 179 3.29 10.92 5.98
CA THR A 179 2.28 11.58 5.13
C THR A 179 1.28 10.57 4.57
N LYS A 180 1.74 9.66 3.73
CA LYS A 180 0.93 8.65 3.03
C LYS A 180 1.18 7.23 3.54
N GLU A 181 2.32 7.02 4.14
CA GLU A 181 2.81 5.73 4.58
C GLU A 181 1.86 5.07 5.59
N SER A 182 1.88 3.74 5.65
CA SER A 182 1.13 3.00 6.66
C SER A 182 1.68 3.28 8.06
N LEU A 183 0.82 3.66 9.00
CA LEU A 183 1.24 3.87 10.39
C LEU A 183 1.84 2.60 10.99
N ARG A 184 1.20 1.44 10.77
CA ARG A 184 1.64 0.17 11.35
C ARG A 184 2.99 -0.31 10.80
N ASP A 185 3.30 -0.01 9.54
CA ASP A 185 4.59 -0.36 8.94
C ASP A 185 5.73 0.53 9.46
N ASN A 186 5.39 1.60 10.18
CA ASN A 186 6.33 2.51 10.84
C ASN A 186 6.29 2.43 12.37
N MET A 187 5.55 1.48 12.95
CA MET A 187 5.54 1.22 14.38
C MET A 187 6.76 0.41 14.81
N THR A 188 7.35 0.77 15.93
CA THR A 188 8.39 -0.02 16.60
C THR A 188 7.83 -1.38 17.08
N ASN A 189 8.70 -2.29 17.42
CA ASN A 189 8.29 -3.60 17.94
C ASN A 189 7.36 -3.51 19.17
N MET A 190 7.60 -2.56 20.07
CA MET A 190 6.78 -2.39 21.26
C MET A 190 5.42 -1.77 20.94
N GLU A 191 5.39 -0.80 20.05
CA GLU A 191 4.14 -0.20 19.57
C GLU A 191 3.26 -1.23 18.85
N LEU A 192 3.85 -2.12 18.02
CA LEU A 192 3.12 -3.22 17.38
C LEU A 192 2.54 -4.20 18.39
N LEU A 193 3.29 -4.55 19.45
CA LEU A 193 2.81 -5.42 20.51
C LEU A 193 1.62 -4.83 21.28
N LEU A 194 1.72 -3.57 21.67
CA LEU A 194 0.64 -2.90 22.41
C LEU A 194 -0.61 -2.71 21.53
N ASN A 195 -0.41 -2.38 20.25
CA ASN A 195 -1.54 -2.31 19.32
C ASN A 195 -2.20 -3.69 19.11
N ALA A 196 -1.40 -4.75 19.00
CA ALA A 196 -1.89 -6.12 18.90
C ALA A 196 -2.64 -6.56 20.17
N LEU A 197 -2.13 -6.20 21.35
CA LEU A 197 -2.79 -6.47 22.62
C LEU A 197 -4.17 -5.82 22.69
N ALA A 198 -4.29 -4.55 22.27
CA ALA A 198 -5.57 -3.86 22.19
C ALA A 198 -6.56 -4.58 21.27
N GLU A 199 -6.08 -4.94 20.06
CA GLU A 199 -6.91 -5.56 19.02
C GLU A 199 -7.35 -6.97 19.42
N GLU A 200 -6.45 -7.80 19.94
CA GLU A 200 -6.77 -9.16 20.38
C GLU A 200 -7.70 -9.18 21.57
N THR A 201 -7.44 -8.33 22.58
CA THR A 201 -8.32 -8.22 23.75
C THR A 201 -9.74 -7.79 23.34
N ALA A 202 -9.86 -6.81 22.43
CA ALA A 202 -11.17 -6.40 21.93
C ALA A 202 -11.86 -7.54 21.16
N THR A 203 -11.11 -8.34 20.40
CA THR A 203 -11.61 -9.51 19.68
C THR A 203 -12.18 -10.56 20.63
N GLU A 204 -11.44 -10.93 21.67
CA GLU A 204 -11.89 -11.92 22.64
C GLU A 204 -13.12 -11.43 23.44
N ILE A 205 -13.13 -10.18 23.89
CA ILE A 205 -14.31 -9.59 24.55
C ILE A 205 -15.51 -9.59 23.60
N SER A 206 -15.29 -9.30 22.30
CA SER A 206 -16.35 -9.30 21.29
C SER A 206 -16.95 -10.68 21.08
N LYS A 207 -16.15 -11.72 21.04
CA LYS A 207 -16.60 -13.12 20.94
C LYS A 207 -17.50 -13.52 22.10
N GLU A 208 -17.13 -13.14 23.32
CA GLU A 208 -17.88 -13.44 24.52
C GLU A 208 -19.21 -12.67 24.64
N ARG A 209 -19.17 -11.37 24.29
CA ARG A 209 -20.33 -10.48 24.56
C ARG A 209 -21.22 -10.26 23.33
N ASN A 210 -20.83 -10.71 22.16
CA ASN A 210 -21.58 -10.61 20.90
C ASN A 210 -22.20 -9.21 20.65
N PRO A 211 -21.39 -8.12 20.59
CA PRO A 211 -21.89 -6.75 20.45
C PRO A 211 -22.62 -6.55 19.13
N GLN A 212 -23.65 -5.68 19.16
CA GLN A 212 -24.41 -5.33 17.96
C GLN A 212 -24.39 -3.81 17.74
N GLY A 213 -24.07 -3.41 16.49
CA GLY A 213 -24.04 -2.01 16.10
C GLY A 213 -22.83 -1.24 16.63
N LEU A 214 -22.72 0.02 16.20
CA LEU A 214 -21.53 0.85 16.43
C LEU A 214 -21.26 1.12 17.91
N THR A 215 -22.29 1.42 18.68
CA THR A 215 -22.15 1.83 20.09
C THR A 215 -21.55 0.72 20.96
N GLU A 216 -22.04 -0.52 20.81
CA GLU A 216 -21.54 -1.65 21.59
C GLU A 216 -20.13 -2.04 21.15
N ASN A 217 -19.88 -2.09 19.84
CA ASN A 217 -18.54 -2.35 19.31
C ASN A 217 -17.52 -1.26 19.74
N ALA A 218 -17.93 0.01 19.81
CA ALA A 218 -17.06 1.08 20.31
C ALA A 218 -16.72 0.92 21.79
N ARG A 219 -17.68 0.48 22.62
CA ARG A 219 -17.41 0.18 24.02
C ARG A 219 -16.39 -0.93 24.19
N ILE A 220 -16.54 -2.04 23.46
CA ILE A 220 -15.60 -3.16 23.50
C ILE A 220 -14.23 -2.79 22.94
N ALA A 221 -14.18 -2.07 21.83
CA ALA A 221 -12.94 -1.56 21.26
C ALA A 221 -12.18 -0.68 22.27
N LYS A 222 -12.90 0.15 23.02
CA LYS A 222 -12.31 0.96 24.09
C LYS A 222 -11.81 0.09 25.25
N GLU A 223 -12.59 -0.88 25.71
CA GLU A 223 -12.19 -1.79 26.80
C GLU A 223 -10.89 -2.55 26.44
N GLY A 224 -10.79 -3.10 25.22
CA GLY A 224 -9.57 -3.76 24.75
C GLY A 224 -8.36 -2.81 24.68
N ALA A 225 -8.60 -1.59 24.22
CA ALA A 225 -7.55 -0.57 24.15
C ALA A 225 -7.15 -0.04 25.55
N ASP A 226 -8.05 -0.02 26.53
CA ASP A 226 -7.73 0.35 27.93
C ASP A 226 -6.76 -0.67 28.56
N VAL A 227 -6.85 -1.97 28.23
CA VAL A 227 -5.88 -2.99 28.67
C VAL A 227 -4.48 -2.69 28.13
N ALA A 228 -4.38 -2.38 26.84
CA ALA A 228 -3.10 -2.01 26.23
C ALA A 228 -2.56 -0.68 26.79
N LYS A 229 -3.43 0.26 27.12
CA LYS A 229 -3.06 1.51 27.79
C LYS A 229 -2.41 1.24 29.14
N ALA A 230 -3.04 0.42 29.98
CA ALA A 230 -2.50 0.06 31.28
C ALA A 230 -1.14 -0.65 31.17
N ALA A 231 -1.00 -1.57 30.22
CA ALA A 231 0.28 -2.22 29.93
C ALA A 231 1.34 -1.21 29.47
N ARG A 232 0.99 -0.28 28.59
CA ARG A 232 1.90 0.79 28.15
C ARG A 232 2.40 1.62 29.31
N GLU A 233 1.49 2.09 30.18
CA GLU A 233 1.83 2.95 31.31
C GLU A 233 2.77 2.23 32.31
N ASP A 234 2.60 0.95 32.56
CA ASP A 234 3.51 0.17 33.41
C ASP A 234 4.87 -0.01 32.75
N VAL A 235 4.92 -0.30 31.44
CA VAL A 235 6.18 -0.38 30.67
C VAL A 235 6.93 0.93 30.67
N GLU A 236 6.24 2.05 30.38
CA GLU A 236 6.85 3.39 30.36
C GLU A 236 7.42 3.77 31.73
N LYS A 237 6.71 3.43 32.80
CA LYS A 237 7.19 3.64 34.19
C LYS A 237 8.48 2.87 34.47
N ARG A 238 8.61 1.62 33.98
CA ARG A 238 9.81 0.80 34.19
C ARG A 238 10.97 1.25 33.31
N LEU A 239 10.68 1.69 32.08
CA LEU A 239 11.70 2.14 31.14
C LEU A 239 12.17 3.57 31.38
N GLY A 240 11.41 4.39 32.11
CA GLY A 240 11.66 5.82 32.30
C GLY A 240 11.53 6.66 31.02
N ARG A 241 10.89 6.14 29.97
CA ARG A 241 10.66 6.83 28.69
C ARG A 241 9.35 6.40 28.05
N SER A 242 8.83 7.25 27.15
CA SER A 242 7.65 6.88 26.37
C SER A 242 7.94 5.72 25.40
N VAL A 243 6.96 4.85 25.24
CA VAL A 243 6.92 3.81 24.21
C VAL A 243 6.39 4.38 22.90
N VAL A 244 5.41 5.30 22.97
CA VAL A 244 4.89 6.02 21.81
C VAL A 244 5.94 7.05 21.40
N SER A 245 6.62 6.80 20.28
CA SER A 245 7.78 7.57 19.85
C SER A 245 7.64 8.09 18.42
N SER A 246 8.47 9.08 18.08
CA SER A 246 8.62 9.54 16.69
C SER A 246 9.50 8.61 15.84
N GLU A 247 10.17 7.64 16.45
CA GLU A 247 11.04 6.68 15.79
C GLU A 247 10.23 5.75 14.87
N LYS A 248 10.75 5.50 13.68
CA LYS A 248 10.16 4.58 12.71
C LYS A 248 10.81 3.21 12.84
N ALA A 249 10.09 2.16 12.49
CA ALA A 249 10.64 0.82 12.46
C ALA A 249 11.89 0.73 11.57
N ILE A 250 11.91 1.49 10.49
CA ILE A 250 13.02 1.56 9.53
C ILE A 250 14.27 2.25 10.10
N ASP A 251 14.14 3.12 11.10
CA ASP A 251 15.27 3.82 11.72
C ASP A 251 16.18 2.87 12.54
N TYR A 252 15.67 1.67 12.87
CA TYR A 252 16.44 0.61 13.55
C TYR A 252 17.16 -0.34 12.59
N ILE A 253 17.02 -0.14 11.29
CA ILE A 253 17.72 -0.91 10.30
C ILE A 253 19.16 -0.36 10.24
N GLN A 254 20.14 -1.19 10.54
CA GLN A 254 21.51 -0.93 10.15
C GLN A 254 21.51 -0.68 8.65
N SER A 255 22.19 0.38 8.20
CA SER A 255 22.24 0.84 6.81
C SER A 255 22.12 -0.34 5.84
N PRO A 256 21.23 -0.31 4.86
CA PRO A 256 21.16 -1.40 3.90
C PRO A 256 22.56 -1.56 3.32
N GLU A 257 23.18 -2.71 3.48
CA GLU A 257 24.19 -3.13 2.53
C GLU A 257 23.54 -2.95 1.18
N GLU A 258 24.15 -2.20 0.29
CA GLU A 258 23.65 -1.93 -1.05
C GLU A 258 23.24 -3.27 -1.63
N LEU A 259 21.93 -3.51 -1.72
CA LEU A 259 21.43 -4.73 -2.34
C LEU A 259 21.93 -4.68 -3.77
N PRO A 260 22.75 -5.63 -4.22
CA PRO A 260 23.18 -5.66 -5.60
C PRO A 260 21.92 -5.77 -6.45
N PHE A 261 21.68 -4.76 -7.28
CA PHE A 261 20.83 -4.93 -8.44
C PHE A 261 21.45 -6.07 -9.23
N GLU A 262 20.88 -7.26 -9.13
CA GLU A 262 21.20 -8.32 -10.08
C GLU A 262 20.79 -7.78 -11.45
N LYS A 263 21.78 -7.31 -12.20
CA LYS A 263 21.62 -7.13 -13.63
C LYS A 263 21.23 -8.49 -14.18
N PRO A 264 20.16 -8.58 -15.00
CA PRO A 264 19.90 -9.83 -15.71
C PRO A 264 21.17 -10.20 -16.46
N ASP A 265 21.65 -11.43 -16.23
CA ASP A 265 22.83 -11.98 -16.87
C ASP A 265 22.73 -11.75 -18.38
N GLU A 266 23.69 -11.00 -18.92
CA GLU A 266 23.96 -10.94 -20.36
C GLU A 266 24.49 -12.33 -20.76
N GLN A 267 23.59 -13.15 -21.27
CA GLN A 267 23.93 -14.34 -22.06
C GLN A 267 23.38 -14.21 -23.47
#